data_a00c2750531b73a852225c517846da53
#
_entry.id   a00c2750531b73a852225c517846da53
#
_cell.length_a   1.000
_cell.length_b   1.000
_cell.length_c   1.000
_cell.angle_alpha   90.00
_cell.angle_beta   90.00
_cell.angle_gamma   90.00
#
_symmetry.space_group_name_H-M   'P 1'
#
loop_
_entity.id
_entity.type
_entity.pdbx_description
1 polymer ?
#
loop_
_entity_poly.entity_id
_entity_poly.type
_entity_poly.pdbx_seq_one_letter_code
_entity_poly.pdbx_strand_id
1 'polypeptide(L)'
;YTFFPESMDTWRGVRKLYEQGYLIQVRKGVYRREPGYQGQVSDEPFPTEIKEAIFKRDNYRCVFCNNGRHNGYEIHADHIQPRAKGGKSVLENGQTLCSEHNMLKKNYGTTDFLRKYSEKMLERAIKLKDKKTENFFKEILQVIKRHKI
;
A
#
# COMPACT_ATOMS: atom_id res chain seq x y z
N TYR A 1 0.52 -3.96 16.58
CA TYR A 1 1.29 -3.30 17.64
C TYR A 1 2.15 -2.22 17.01
N THR A 2 2.01 -0.99 17.49
CA THR A 2 2.85 0.15 17.09
C THR A 2 3.95 0.28 18.14
N PHE A 3 5.22 0.30 17.69
CA PHE A 3 6.38 0.35 18.58
C PHE A 3 7.10 1.69 18.44
N PHE A 4 7.40 2.33 19.56
CA PHE A 4 8.20 3.55 19.65
C PHE A 4 9.52 3.22 20.36
N PRO A 5 10.65 3.22 19.66
CA PRO A 5 11.92 2.91 20.29
C PRO A 5 12.40 4.05 21.20
N GLU A 6 12.78 3.70 22.43
CA GLU A 6 13.23 4.66 23.46
C GLU A 6 14.75 4.86 23.48
N SER A 7 15.53 4.02 22.77
CA SER A 7 16.98 4.08 22.75
C SER A 7 17.58 3.95 21.36
N MET A 8 18.81 4.42 21.19
CA MET A 8 19.55 4.37 19.91
C MET A 8 19.81 2.94 19.43
N ASP A 9 20.03 1.99 20.35
CA ASP A 9 20.24 0.57 20.00
C ASP A 9 18.95 -0.10 19.55
N THR A 10 17.83 0.30 20.14
CA THR A 10 16.50 -0.14 19.72
C THR A 10 16.19 0.35 18.30
N TRP A 11 16.60 1.58 17.93
CA TRP A 11 16.45 2.12 16.58
C TRP A 11 17.25 1.32 15.54
N ARG A 12 18.47 0.88 15.88
CA ARG A 12 19.25 0.00 14.97
C ARG A 12 18.55 -1.33 14.73
N GLY A 13 17.98 -1.93 15.77
CA GLY A 13 17.20 -3.17 15.67
C GLY A 13 15.95 -3.01 14.79
N VAL A 14 15.18 -1.95 15.02
CA VAL A 14 13.98 -1.63 14.22
C VAL A 14 14.33 -1.37 12.76
N ARG A 15 15.40 -0.61 12.50
CA ARG A 15 15.89 -0.33 11.15
C ARG A 15 16.30 -1.61 10.43
N LYS A 16 17.03 -2.50 11.10
CA LYS A 16 17.44 -3.79 10.55
C LYS A 16 16.22 -4.66 10.19
N LEU A 17 15.21 -4.71 11.06
CA LEU A 17 13.97 -5.45 10.79
C LEU A 17 13.18 -4.84 9.63
N TYR A 18 13.17 -3.52 9.50
CA TYR A 18 12.57 -2.82 8.36
C TYR A 18 13.31 -3.14 7.05
N GLU A 19 14.64 -3.03 7.04
CA GLU A 19 15.49 -3.34 5.89
C GLU A 19 15.37 -4.82 5.46
N GLN A 20 15.13 -5.71 6.42
CA GLN A 20 14.88 -7.14 6.18
C GLN A 20 13.43 -7.45 5.78
N GLY A 21 12.55 -6.45 5.73
CA GLY A 21 11.17 -6.62 5.31
C GLY A 21 10.22 -7.24 6.35
N TYR A 22 10.60 -7.27 7.62
CA TYR A 22 9.71 -7.73 8.70
C TYR A 22 8.76 -6.65 9.21
N LEU A 23 9.10 -5.38 8.95
CA LEU A 23 8.31 -4.22 9.36
C LEU A 23 7.96 -3.35 8.16
N ILE A 24 6.82 -2.67 8.23
CA ILE A 24 6.49 -1.56 7.35
C ILE A 24 6.63 -0.25 8.11
N GLN A 25 7.14 0.79 7.45
CA GLN A 25 7.12 2.14 7.99
C GLN A 25 5.82 2.82 7.55
N VAL A 26 4.92 3.04 8.51
CA VAL A 26 3.62 3.69 8.25
C VAL A 26 3.81 5.19 8.08
N ARG A 27 4.61 5.81 8.96
CA ARG A 27 5.05 7.22 8.90
C ARG A 27 6.41 7.36 9.57
N LYS A 28 7.04 8.50 9.43
CA LYS A 28 8.37 8.76 10.03
C LYS A 28 8.42 8.37 11.51
N GLY A 29 9.31 7.42 11.84
CA GLY A 29 9.50 6.92 13.20
C GLY A 29 8.44 5.92 13.69
N VAL A 30 7.44 5.57 12.89
CA VAL A 30 6.37 4.62 13.26
C VAL A 30 6.43 3.39 12.38
N TYR A 31 6.68 2.26 12.99
CA TYR A 31 6.80 0.96 12.31
C TYR A 31 5.71 0.00 12.79
N ARG A 32 5.27 -0.90 11.93
CA ARG A 32 4.27 -1.91 12.23
C ARG A 32 4.67 -3.25 11.62
N ARG A 33 4.45 -4.32 12.39
CA ARG A 33 4.54 -5.69 11.87
C ARG A 33 3.23 -6.07 11.19
N GLU A 34 3.35 -6.57 9.97
CA GLU A 34 2.22 -7.17 9.25
C GLU A 34 2.48 -8.66 9.07
N PRO A 35 1.68 -9.55 9.64
CA PRO A 35 1.81 -10.98 9.46
C PRO A 35 1.75 -11.35 7.97
N GLY A 36 2.72 -12.14 7.49
CA GLY A 36 2.81 -12.53 6.07
C GLY A 36 3.45 -11.50 5.14
N TYR A 37 3.86 -10.33 5.63
CA TYR A 37 4.67 -9.40 4.86
C TYR A 37 6.12 -9.91 4.81
N GLN A 38 6.61 -10.22 3.61
CA GLN A 38 7.97 -10.75 3.38
C GLN A 38 8.94 -9.70 2.80
N GLY A 39 8.66 -8.42 3.03
CA GLY A 39 9.45 -7.33 2.45
C GLY A 39 9.08 -7.03 1.00
N GLN A 40 9.51 -5.88 0.52
CA GLN A 40 9.48 -5.58 -0.89
C GLN A 40 10.70 -6.21 -1.54
N VAL A 41 10.52 -7.29 -2.29
CA VAL A 41 11.45 -7.60 -3.36
C VAL A 41 11.23 -6.48 -4.39
N SER A 42 12.14 -5.53 -4.43
CA SER A 42 12.13 -4.48 -5.45
C SER A 42 12.44 -5.15 -6.79
N ASP A 43 11.40 -5.54 -7.49
CA ASP A 43 11.48 -5.66 -8.94
C ASP A 43 11.98 -4.32 -9.47
N GLU A 44 12.83 -4.31 -10.51
CA GLU A 44 13.51 -3.12 -11.01
C GLU A 44 12.68 -1.86 -10.86
N PRO A 45 13.14 -0.90 -10.06
CA PRO A 45 12.36 0.27 -9.73
C PRO A 45 12.15 1.12 -10.99
N PHE A 46 11.11 1.94 -10.98
CA PHE A 46 11.03 3.04 -11.94
C PHE A 46 12.36 3.81 -11.96
N PRO A 47 12.87 4.23 -13.13
CA PRO A 47 13.97 5.17 -13.19
C PRO A 47 13.71 6.38 -12.29
N THR A 48 14.74 6.92 -11.66
CA THR A 48 14.60 7.99 -10.64
C THR A 48 13.77 9.17 -11.15
N GLU A 49 13.97 9.56 -12.41
CA GLU A 49 13.23 10.66 -13.04
C GLU A 49 11.75 10.35 -13.20
N ILE A 50 11.41 9.13 -13.62
CA ILE A 50 10.00 8.69 -13.75
C ILE A 50 9.36 8.56 -12.37
N LYS A 51 10.07 8.02 -11.39
CA LYS A 51 9.59 7.92 -10.01
C LYS A 51 9.26 9.31 -9.43
N GLU A 52 10.14 10.27 -9.62
CA GLU A 52 9.90 11.63 -9.13
C GLU A 52 8.76 12.33 -9.90
N ALA A 53 8.63 12.07 -11.21
CA ALA A 53 7.50 12.56 -12.00
C ALA A 53 6.15 11.97 -11.52
N ILE A 54 6.11 10.67 -11.16
CA ILE A 54 4.93 10.04 -10.55
C ILE A 54 4.58 10.75 -9.24
N PHE A 55 5.55 10.92 -8.34
CA PHE A 55 5.31 11.57 -7.06
C PHE A 55 4.82 13.01 -7.22
N LYS A 56 5.42 13.77 -8.13
CA LYS A 56 5.02 15.16 -8.42
C LYS A 56 3.60 15.23 -8.98
N ARG A 57 3.24 14.37 -9.94
CA ARG A 57 1.90 14.28 -10.51
C ARG A 57 0.85 14.01 -9.42
N ASP A 58 1.16 13.13 -8.47
CA ASP A 58 0.26 12.71 -7.40
C ASP A 58 0.41 13.59 -6.13
N ASN A 59 1.08 14.75 -6.23
CA ASN A 59 1.32 15.70 -5.13
C ASN A 59 1.99 15.04 -3.91
N TYR A 60 2.85 14.04 -4.12
CA TYR A 60 3.53 13.28 -3.06
C TYR A 60 2.56 12.62 -2.07
N ARG A 61 1.40 12.18 -2.55
CA ARG A 61 0.32 11.59 -1.75
C ARG A 61 -0.13 10.26 -2.34
N CYS A 62 -0.52 9.36 -1.45
CA CYS A 62 -1.15 8.10 -1.83
C CYS A 62 -2.47 8.38 -2.57
N VAL A 63 -2.64 7.81 -3.76
CA VAL A 63 -3.83 8.01 -4.58
C VAL A 63 -5.11 7.44 -3.97
N PHE A 64 -5.00 6.56 -2.95
CA PHE A 64 -6.16 5.97 -2.27
C PHE A 64 -6.57 6.68 -0.99
N CYS A 65 -5.62 7.07 -0.13
CA CYS A 65 -5.93 7.62 1.19
C CYS A 65 -5.45 9.05 1.40
N ASN A 66 -4.79 9.63 0.40
CA ASN A 66 -4.24 10.99 0.45
C ASN A 66 -3.15 11.20 1.53
N ASN A 67 -2.73 10.17 2.26
CA ASN A 67 -1.57 10.24 3.15
C ASN A 67 -0.28 10.30 2.33
N GLY A 68 0.71 11.05 2.79
CA GLY A 68 1.96 11.20 2.05
C GLY A 68 3.00 12.01 2.80
N ARG A 69 3.94 12.60 2.08
CA ARG A 69 5.05 13.37 2.68
C ARG A 69 4.57 14.52 3.57
N HIS A 70 3.45 15.17 3.22
CA HIS A 70 2.90 16.31 3.95
C HIS A 70 2.50 15.98 5.39
N ASN A 71 2.15 14.74 5.70
CA ASN A 71 1.81 14.27 7.03
C ASN A 71 2.73 13.16 7.55
N GLY A 72 3.94 13.06 6.98
CA GLY A 72 5.02 12.20 7.45
C GLY A 72 4.91 10.73 7.06
N TYR A 73 4.00 10.37 6.14
CA TYR A 73 3.90 9.00 5.63
C TYR A 73 4.98 8.73 4.58
N GLU A 74 5.52 7.52 4.59
CA GLU A 74 6.36 7.01 3.52
C GLU A 74 5.50 6.69 2.29
N ILE A 75 6.04 7.04 1.11
CA ILE A 75 5.37 6.80 -0.17
C ILE A 75 6.27 5.99 -1.11
N HIS A 76 5.63 5.19 -1.94
CA HIS A 76 6.25 4.30 -2.91
C HIS A 76 5.65 4.57 -4.29
N ALA A 77 6.50 4.53 -5.33
CA ALA A 77 6.04 4.45 -6.71
C ALA A 77 5.74 2.97 -7.02
N ASP A 78 4.53 2.70 -7.44
CA ASP A 78 4.04 1.36 -7.72
C ASP A 78 3.46 1.27 -9.13
N HIS A 79 3.56 0.10 -9.76
CA HIS A 79 3.01 -0.15 -11.09
C HIS A 79 1.49 -0.40 -11.00
N ILE A 80 0.68 0.40 -11.68
CA ILE A 80 -0.78 0.19 -11.79
C ILE A 80 -1.03 -1.21 -12.33
N GLN A 81 -0.50 -1.52 -13.51
CA GLN A 81 -0.41 -2.87 -14.06
C GLN A 81 0.91 -3.48 -13.61
N PRO A 82 0.93 -4.55 -12.79
CA PRO A 82 2.14 -5.17 -12.31
C PRO A 82 3.06 -5.63 -13.44
N ARG A 83 4.37 -5.55 -13.25
CA ARG A 83 5.36 -6.05 -14.23
C ARG A 83 5.19 -7.53 -14.53
N ALA A 84 4.89 -8.33 -13.52
CA ALA A 84 4.56 -9.75 -13.68
C ALA A 84 3.37 -10.01 -14.63
N LYS A 85 2.55 -8.97 -14.88
CA LYS A 85 1.43 -8.98 -15.83
C LYS A 85 1.70 -8.13 -17.07
N GLY A 86 2.96 -7.85 -17.39
CA GLY A 86 3.37 -7.09 -18.58
C GLY A 86 3.35 -5.57 -18.43
N GLY A 87 3.20 -5.03 -17.22
CA GLY A 87 3.24 -3.60 -16.96
C GLY A 87 4.62 -3.00 -17.21
N LYS A 88 4.67 -1.85 -17.91
CA LYS A 88 5.90 -1.11 -18.23
C LYS A 88 6.22 -0.08 -17.16
N SER A 89 7.51 0.21 -16.94
CA SER A 89 8.00 1.25 -16.02
C SER A 89 7.97 2.63 -16.70
N VAL A 90 6.77 3.10 -17.04
CA VAL A 90 6.48 4.40 -17.65
C VAL A 90 5.58 5.22 -16.73
N LEU A 91 5.57 6.54 -16.90
CA LEU A 91 4.82 7.47 -16.04
C LEU A 91 3.34 7.11 -15.95
N GLU A 92 2.71 6.74 -17.07
CA GLU A 92 1.29 6.44 -17.17
C GLU A 92 0.91 5.17 -16.39
N ASN A 93 1.86 4.25 -16.24
CA ASN A 93 1.67 3.02 -15.46
C ASN A 93 2.18 3.11 -14.02
N GLY A 94 2.60 4.29 -13.58
CA GLY A 94 3.03 4.54 -12.22
C GLY A 94 1.94 5.16 -11.37
N GLN A 95 1.95 4.89 -10.07
CA GLN A 95 1.08 5.53 -9.07
C GLN A 95 1.82 5.67 -7.74
N THR A 96 1.43 6.67 -6.96
CA THR A 96 1.97 6.87 -5.61
C THR A 96 1.10 6.16 -4.58
N LEU A 97 1.70 5.28 -3.79
CA LEU A 97 1.04 4.57 -2.70
C LEU A 97 1.77 4.81 -1.37
N CYS A 98 1.02 4.88 -0.25
CA CYS A 98 1.62 4.73 1.06
C CYS A 98 1.99 3.26 1.32
N SER A 99 2.85 3.00 2.32
CA SER A 99 3.31 1.63 2.63
C SER A 99 2.16 0.65 2.84
N GLU A 100 1.06 1.07 3.46
CA GLU A 100 -0.11 0.21 3.69
C GLU A 100 -0.79 -0.21 2.39
N HIS A 101 -1.09 0.77 1.50
CA HIS A 101 -1.75 0.47 0.23
C HIS A 101 -0.82 -0.26 -0.74
N ASN A 102 0.47 0.05 -0.72
CA ASN A 102 1.46 -0.67 -1.51
C ASN A 102 1.54 -2.15 -1.10
N MET A 103 1.56 -2.43 0.21
CA MET A 103 1.53 -3.79 0.73
C MET A 103 0.22 -4.52 0.35
N LEU A 104 -0.93 -3.87 0.47
CA LEU A 104 -2.22 -4.45 0.11
C LEU A 104 -2.31 -4.79 -1.37
N LYS A 105 -1.80 -3.90 -2.21
CA LYS A 105 -1.82 -4.10 -3.66
C LYS A 105 -0.90 -5.23 -4.09
N LYS A 106 0.33 -5.30 -3.57
CA LYS A 106 1.34 -6.30 -3.97
C LYS A 106 1.43 -6.40 -5.51
N ASN A 107 1.27 -7.60 -6.04
CA ASN A 107 1.28 -7.90 -7.47
C ASN A 107 -0.14 -7.96 -8.09
N TYR A 108 -1.13 -7.37 -7.43
CA TYR A 108 -2.47 -7.30 -7.96
C TYR A 108 -2.59 -6.21 -9.04
N GLY A 109 -3.31 -6.49 -10.12
CA GLY A 109 -3.81 -5.46 -11.02
C GLY A 109 -4.92 -4.65 -10.36
N THR A 110 -5.38 -3.57 -11.02
CA THR A 110 -6.36 -2.64 -10.44
C THR A 110 -7.64 -3.33 -9.95
N THR A 111 -8.18 -4.26 -10.74
CA THR A 111 -9.42 -4.97 -10.38
C THR A 111 -9.21 -5.98 -9.25
N ASP A 112 -8.13 -6.73 -9.26
CA ASP A 112 -7.76 -7.63 -8.17
C ASP A 112 -7.53 -6.86 -6.86
N PHE A 113 -6.87 -5.70 -6.96
CA PHE A 113 -6.66 -4.81 -5.81
C PHE A 113 -8.00 -4.31 -5.27
N LEU A 114 -8.90 -3.83 -6.12
CA LEU A 114 -10.22 -3.34 -5.72
C LEU A 114 -11.01 -4.43 -4.98
N ARG A 115 -11.00 -5.65 -5.50
CA ARG A 115 -11.65 -6.80 -4.84
C ARG A 115 -11.06 -7.03 -3.45
N LYS A 116 -9.74 -7.16 -3.33
CA LYS A 116 -9.06 -7.41 -2.05
C LYS A 116 -9.25 -6.27 -1.05
N TYR A 117 -9.23 -5.04 -1.53
CA TYR A 117 -9.52 -3.87 -0.72
C TYR A 117 -10.96 -3.88 -0.20
N SER A 118 -11.93 -4.19 -1.06
CA SER A 118 -13.34 -4.28 -0.69
C SER A 118 -13.61 -5.39 0.32
N GLU A 119 -12.99 -6.56 0.17
CA GLU A 119 -13.03 -7.66 1.15
C GLU A 119 -12.54 -7.20 2.53
N LYS A 120 -11.39 -6.52 2.57
CA LYS A 120 -10.80 -6.02 3.82
C LYS A 120 -11.66 -4.93 4.48
N MET A 121 -12.24 -4.03 3.68
CA MET A 121 -13.12 -2.99 4.20
C MET A 121 -14.44 -3.58 4.72
N LEU A 122 -14.96 -4.62 4.08
CA LEU A 122 -16.12 -5.35 4.57
C LEU A 122 -15.85 -5.99 5.93
N GLU A 123 -14.74 -6.70 6.09
CA GLU A 123 -14.32 -7.28 7.37
C GLU A 123 -14.23 -6.22 8.47
N ARG A 124 -13.66 -5.07 8.15
CA ARG A 124 -13.55 -3.94 9.09
C ARG A 124 -14.91 -3.39 9.49
N ALA A 125 -15.81 -3.20 8.52
CA ALA A 125 -17.17 -2.72 8.78
C ALA A 125 -17.95 -3.67 9.69
N ILE A 126 -17.83 -4.99 9.48
CA ILE A 126 -18.44 -6.01 10.33
C ILE A 126 -17.90 -5.91 11.76
N LYS A 127 -16.58 -5.82 11.94
CA LYS A 127 -15.96 -5.68 13.27
C LYS A 127 -16.41 -4.42 14.01
N LEU A 128 -16.61 -3.31 13.29
CA LEU A 128 -17.06 -2.03 13.85
C LEU A 128 -18.59 -1.93 13.95
N LYS A 129 -19.34 -2.95 13.51
CA LYS A 129 -20.81 -2.98 13.45
C LYS A 129 -21.39 -1.82 12.61
N ASP A 130 -20.62 -1.33 11.62
CA ASP A 130 -21.03 -0.29 10.68
C ASP A 130 -21.86 -0.91 9.55
N LYS A 131 -23.17 -1.00 9.75
CA LYS A 131 -24.09 -1.61 8.79
C LYS A 131 -24.16 -0.89 7.44
N LYS A 132 -23.99 0.42 7.43
CA LYS A 132 -24.01 1.21 6.18
C LYS A 132 -22.81 0.85 5.30
N THR A 133 -21.64 0.89 5.86
CA THR A 133 -20.39 0.52 5.16
C THR A 133 -20.37 -0.97 4.80
N GLU A 134 -20.87 -1.85 5.68
CA GLU A 134 -21.01 -3.29 5.41
C GLU A 134 -21.86 -3.55 4.16
N ASN A 135 -23.05 -2.96 4.06
CA ASN A 135 -23.95 -3.12 2.92
C ASN A 135 -23.31 -2.60 1.63
N PHE A 136 -22.67 -1.43 1.68
CA PHE A 136 -22.00 -0.83 0.54
C PHE A 136 -20.92 -1.77 -0.05
N PHE A 137 -20.03 -2.32 0.78
CA PHE A 137 -18.98 -3.21 0.29
C PHE A 137 -19.50 -4.59 -0.13
N LYS A 138 -20.60 -5.08 0.44
CA LYS A 138 -21.29 -6.26 -0.07
C LYS A 138 -21.79 -6.05 -1.50
N GLU A 139 -22.41 -4.92 -1.78
CA GLU A 139 -22.87 -4.58 -3.14
C GLU A 139 -21.72 -4.48 -4.13
N ILE A 140 -20.62 -3.79 -3.75
CA ILE A 140 -19.42 -3.71 -4.59
C ILE A 140 -18.89 -5.11 -4.95
N LEU A 141 -18.74 -6.00 -3.95
CA LEU A 141 -18.25 -7.36 -4.19
C LEU A 141 -19.20 -8.18 -5.07
N GLN A 142 -20.53 -7.97 -4.98
CA GLN A 142 -21.48 -8.59 -5.89
C GLN A 142 -21.34 -8.09 -7.32
N VAL A 143 -21.10 -6.78 -7.51
CA VAL A 143 -20.83 -6.19 -8.84
C VAL A 143 -19.57 -6.75 -9.44
N ILE A 144 -18.46 -6.79 -8.68
CA ILE A 144 -17.19 -7.37 -9.11
C ILE A 144 -17.39 -8.82 -9.56
N LYS A 145 -18.10 -9.63 -8.76
CA LYS A 145 -18.39 -11.03 -9.09
C LYS A 145 -19.23 -11.18 -10.36
N ARG A 146 -20.25 -10.32 -10.54
CA ARG A 146 -21.14 -10.35 -11.71
C ARG A 146 -20.38 -10.07 -13.01
N HIS A 147 -19.44 -9.13 -12.97
CA HIS A 147 -18.62 -8.74 -14.12
C HIS A 147 -17.38 -9.63 -14.32
N LYS A 148 -17.17 -10.64 -13.46
CA LYS A 148 -16.02 -11.56 -13.51
C LYS A 148 -14.65 -10.84 -13.49
N ILE A 149 -14.57 -9.76 -12.75
CA ILE A 149 -13.36 -8.94 -12.57
C ILE A 149 -12.79 -9.08 -11.15
#